data_2af1e7c492343dd5cecf379e53319556
#
_entry.id   2af1e7c492343dd5cecf379e53319556
#
_cell.length_a   1.000
_cell.length_b   1.000
_cell.length_c   1.000
_cell.angle_alpha   90.00
_cell.angle_beta   90.00
_cell.angle_gamma   90.00
#
_symmetry.space_group_name_H-M   'P 1'
#
loop_
_entity.id
_entity.type
_entity.pdbx_description
1 polymer ?
#
loop_
_entity_poly.entity_id
_entity_poly.type
_entity_poly.pdbx_seq_one_letter_code
_entity_poly.pdbx_strand_id
1 'polypeptide(L)'
;MLQHIHLENFRCFEHYDIDFTSGVNLLIGDNGSGKTSIIKAVILALNSFFKGFSDENTTCTGIGIDDFNHTVNDGAKSMTLPVSISFDTKTFWGVTINRTTEKAGTTYTGAKEFNKANKLLQSTVANESRGDRKTALPLFAYFATDDIHGNVKTNAKAYKEYFVTFSFGYYQTLRGGYFLKNWIDRLLALKEGAKGEEELEIVRKAVIKCLGQAGCRIIKNMSVRPIQGHVYFDYMDGREARFEDLSDGYRRLVNIVLDLAFRCCALNR
;
A
#
# COMPACT_ATOMS: atom_id res chain seq x y z
N MET A 1 -14.71 1.56 -0.09
CA MET A 1 -14.18 2.09 1.18
C MET A 1 -14.62 1.14 2.27
N LEU A 2 -13.71 0.72 3.15
CA LEU A 2 -13.96 -0.10 4.33
C LEU A 2 -14.82 0.69 5.31
N GLN A 3 -15.84 0.07 5.90
CA GLN A 3 -16.74 0.71 6.85
C GLN A 3 -16.69 0.07 8.22
N HIS A 4 -16.61 -1.25 8.27
CA HIS A 4 -16.61 -2.02 9.50
C HIS A 4 -15.69 -3.20 9.41
N ILE A 5 -15.07 -3.60 10.53
CA ILE A 5 -14.34 -4.86 10.70
C ILE A 5 -14.76 -5.48 12.03
N HIS A 6 -15.10 -6.76 11.98
CA HIS A 6 -15.30 -7.62 13.13
C HIS A 6 -14.19 -8.69 13.17
N LEU A 7 -13.56 -8.86 14.31
CA LEU A 7 -12.47 -9.81 14.56
C LEU A 7 -12.91 -10.88 15.55
N GLU A 8 -12.59 -12.15 15.26
CA GLU A 8 -12.72 -13.27 16.18
C GLU A 8 -11.41 -14.04 16.26
N ASN A 9 -10.93 -14.24 17.48
CA ASN A 9 -9.73 -14.99 17.80
C ASN A 9 -8.49 -14.51 17.00
N PHE A 10 -8.41 -13.21 16.73
CA PHE A 10 -7.37 -12.63 15.92
C PHE A 10 -6.31 -11.91 16.77
N ARG A 11 -5.11 -12.47 16.83
CA ARG A 11 -3.97 -11.95 17.59
C ARG A 11 -4.31 -11.74 19.08
N CYS A 12 -4.34 -10.47 19.55
CA CYS A 12 -4.65 -10.14 20.94
C CYS A 12 -6.16 -10.02 21.20
N PHE A 13 -7.01 -10.17 20.20
CA PHE A 13 -8.45 -10.00 20.33
C PHE A 13 -9.18 -11.36 20.29
N GLU A 14 -9.98 -11.63 21.28
CA GLU A 14 -10.98 -12.70 21.22
C GLU A 14 -12.15 -12.25 20.36
N HIS A 15 -12.70 -11.06 20.66
CA HIS A 15 -13.73 -10.39 19.87
C HIS A 15 -13.41 -8.89 19.83
N TYR A 16 -13.52 -8.28 18.66
CA TYR A 16 -13.34 -6.84 18.54
C TYR A 16 -14.06 -6.30 17.31
N ASP A 17 -14.76 -5.19 17.49
CA ASP A 17 -15.45 -4.46 16.43
C ASP A 17 -14.85 -3.08 16.24
N ILE A 18 -14.71 -2.62 15.01
CA ILE A 18 -14.25 -1.28 14.69
C ILE A 18 -14.95 -0.72 13.45
N ASP A 19 -15.45 0.49 13.59
CA ASP A 19 -16.03 1.27 12.51
C ASP A 19 -15.02 2.27 11.93
N PHE A 20 -15.09 2.47 10.61
CA PHE A 20 -14.24 3.41 9.89
C PHE A 20 -15.09 4.50 9.25
N THR A 21 -14.66 5.74 9.44
CA THR A 21 -15.23 6.91 8.78
C THR A 21 -14.48 7.26 7.49
N SER A 22 -15.08 8.07 6.64
CA SER A 22 -14.36 8.67 5.51
C SER A 22 -13.31 9.67 6.02
N GLY A 23 -12.10 9.61 5.48
CA GLY A 23 -10.99 10.47 5.87
C GLY A 23 -10.01 9.78 6.81
N VAL A 24 -9.48 10.51 7.77
CA VAL A 24 -8.45 10.01 8.68
C VAL A 24 -9.08 9.29 9.87
N ASN A 25 -8.67 8.05 10.11
CA ASN A 25 -9.00 7.27 11.30
C ASN A 25 -7.75 7.10 12.14
N LEU A 26 -7.76 7.63 13.36
CA LEU A 26 -6.60 7.65 14.25
C LEU A 26 -6.76 6.60 15.36
N LEU A 27 -5.83 5.65 15.42
CA LEU A 27 -5.77 4.64 16.48
C LEU A 27 -4.86 5.13 17.61
N ILE A 28 -5.43 5.38 18.78
CA ILE A 28 -4.72 5.85 19.97
C ILE A 28 -4.80 4.78 21.05
N GLY A 29 -3.74 4.60 21.82
CA GLY A 29 -3.66 3.67 22.95
C GLY A 29 -2.23 3.35 23.33
N ASP A 30 -2.04 2.67 24.46
CA ASP A 30 -0.75 2.26 24.99
C ASP A 30 -0.04 1.23 24.11
N ASN A 31 1.25 1.01 24.37
CA ASN A 31 1.99 -0.07 23.73
C ASN A 31 1.37 -1.41 24.16
N GLY A 32 1.15 -2.29 23.17
CA GLY A 32 0.49 -3.58 23.43
C GLY A 32 -1.05 -3.55 23.34
N SER A 33 -1.71 -2.38 23.18
CA SER A 33 -3.18 -2.28 23.10
C SER A 33 -3.81 -2.85 21.82
N GLY A 34 -3.04 -3.47 20.92
CA GLY A 34 -3.56 -4.11 19.72
C GLY A 34 -3.64 -3.22 18.47
N LYS A 35 -3.15 -1.97 18.49
CA LYS A 35 -3.17 -1.07 17.32
C LYS A 35 -2.59 -1.72 16.05
N THR A 36 -1.45 -2.37 16.18
CA THR A 36 -0.81 -3.09 15.06
C THR A 36 -1.64 -4.28 14.60
N SER A 37 -2.37 -4.94 15.50
CA SER A 37 -3.29 -6.03 15.15
C SER A 37 -4.48 -5.51 14.34
N ILE A 38 -5.05 -4.36 14.70
CA ILE A 38 -6.12 -3.71 13.91
C ILE A 38 -5.59 -3.34 12.51
N ILE A 39 -4.41 -2.72 12.41
CA ILE A 39 -3.80 -2.38 11.12
C ILE A 39 -3.60 -3.64 10.28
N LYS A 40 -3.15 -4.75 10.89
CA LYS A 40 -2.98 -6.02 10.19
C LYS A 40 -4.31 -6.59 9.68
N ALA A 41 -5.38 -6.49 10.46
CA ALA A 41 -6.72 -6.89 10.03
C ALA A 41 -7.21 -6.04 8.84
N VAL A 42 -7.01 -4.72 8.88
CA VAL A 42 -7.30 -3.82 7.75
C VAL A 42 -6.51 -4.22 6.50
N ILE A 43 -5.21 -4.54 6.65
CA ILE A 43 -4.36 -5.01 5.55
C ILE A 43 -4.94 -6.29 4.93
N LEU A 44 -5.34 -7.26 5.75
CA LEU A 44 -5.93 -8.52 5.27
C LEU A 44 -7.28 -8.30 4.59
N ALA A 45 -8.13 -7.44 5.14
CA ALA A 45 -9.40 -7.05 4.52
C ALA A 45 -9.18 -6.39 3.15
N LEU A 46 -8.25 -5.43 3.05
CA LEU A 46 -7.91 -4.78 1.77
C LEU A 46 -7.24 -5.76 0.80
N ASN A 47 -6.43 -6.69 1.31
CA ASN A 47 -5.75 -7.70 0.50
C ASN A 47 -6.72 -8.67 -0.16
N SER A 48 -7.92 -8.87 0.42
CA SER A 48 -8.97 -9.70 -0.18
C SER A 48 -9.44 -9.18 -1.55
N PHE A 49 -9.25 -7.89 -1.86
CA PHE A 49 -9.47 -7.31 -3.18
C PHE A 49 -8.73 -8.10 -4.27
N PHE A 50 -7.50 -8.54 -3.99
CA PHE A 50 -6.67 -9.29 -4.92
C PHE A 50 -7.12 -10.75 -5.12
N LYS A 51 -8.13 -11.21 -4.40
CA LYS A 51 -8.76 -12.51 -4.68
C LYS A 51 -9.54 -12.49 -6.00
N GLY A 52 -10.16 -11.36 -6.31
CA GLY A 52 -10.86 -11.15 -7.58
C GLY A 52 -10.00 -10.44 -8.62
N PHE A 53 -9.18 -9.49 -8.19
CA PHE A 53 -8.23 -8.75 -9.02
C PHE A 53 -6.85 -9.42 -8.94
N SER A 54 -6.58 -10.39 -9.83
CA SER A 54 -5.41 -11.27 -9.73
C SER A 54 -4.60 -11.30 -11.02
N ASP A 55 -3.30 -11.00 -10.91
CA ASP A 55 -2.28 -11.14 -11.95
C ASP A 55 -0.88 -11.32 -11.33
N GLU A 56 0.17 -11.21 -12.13
CA GLU A 56 1.56 -11.39 -11.70
C GLU A 56 2.04 -10.35 -10.66
N ASN A 57 1.41 -9.19 -10.59
CA ASN A 57 1.78 -8.09 -9.68
C ASN A 57 0.98 -8.10 -8.37
N THR A 58 -0.10 -8.87 -8.32
CA THR A 58 -1.04 -8.88 -7.21
C THR A 58 -1.00 -10.21 -6.46
N THR A 59 -0.92 -10.15 -5.15
CA THR A 59 -0.89 -11.36 -4.31
C THR A 59 -1.91 -11.22 -3.20
N CYS A 60 -2.91 -12.11 -3.20
CA CYS A 60 -3.84 -12.21 -2.09
C CYS A 60 -3.19 -12.99 -0.95
N THR A 61 -2.92 -12.30 0.16
CA THR A 61 -2.36 -12.89 1.38
C THR A 61 -3.50 -13.17 2.38
N GLY A 62 -3.54 -14.37 2.93
CA GLY A 62 -4.54 -14.76 3.92
C GLY A 62 -4.02 -14.65 5.36
N ILE A 63 -4.81 -15.17 6.30
CA ILE A 63 -4.50 -15.23 7.73
C ILE A 63 -3.30 -16.17 7.94
N GLY A 64 -2.23 -15.67 8.53
CA GLY A 64 -1.03 -16.42 8.90
C GLY A 64 -1.20 -17.16 10.25
N ILE A 65 -0.24 -18.01 10.60
CA ILE A 65 -0.21 -18.67 11.93
C ILE A 65 0.03 -17.64 13.04
N ASP A 66 0.85 -16.62 12.77
CA ASP A 66 1.14 -15.54 13.71
C ASP A 66 -0.07 -14.61 13.96
N ASP A 67 -1.13 -14.78 13.18
CA ASP A 67 -2.36 -14.01 13.34
C ASP A 67 -3.40 -14.67 14.24
N PHE A 68 -3.11 -15.88 14.80
CA PHE A 68 -4.00 -16.55 15.73
C PHE A 68 -3.95 -15.95 17.13
N ASN A 69 -5.08 -15.97 17.83
CA ASN A 69 -5.11 -15.70 19.25
C ASN A 69 -4.53 -16.91 20.00
N HIS A 70 -3.77 -16.63 21.04
CA HIS A 70 -3.16 -17.67 21.87
C HIS A 70 -3.64 -17.53 23.29
N THR A 71 -4.21 -18.60 23.82
CA THR A 71 -4.49 -18.75 25.25
C THR A 71 -3.38 -19.58 25.91
N VAL A 72 -3.03 -19.24 27.14
CA VAL A 72 -2.06 -19.99 27.96
C VAL A 72 -2.83 -20.63 29.08
N ASN A 73 -3.01 -21.97 29.04
CA ASN A 73 -3.60 -22.78 30.11
C ASN A 73 -2.54 -23.72 30.65
N ASP A 74 -2.32 -23.68 31.96
CA ASP A 74 -1.36 -24.55 32.66
C ASP A 74 0.04 -24.59 32.06
N GLY A 75 0.52 -23.44 31.57
CA GLY A 75 1.82 -23.31 30.91
C GLY A 75 1.88 -23.84 29.48
N ALA A 76 0.83 -24.44 28.95
CA ALA A 76 0.72 -24.84 27.58
C ALA A 76 0.08 -23.70 26.73
N LYS A 77 0.75 -23.31 25.67
CA LYS A 77 0.24 -22.34 24.70
C LYS A 77 -0.67 -23.06 23.70
N SER A 78 -1.94 -22.73 23.69
CA SER A 78 -2.89 -23.24 22.70
C SER A 78 -3.40 -22.13 21.81
N MET A 79 -3.67 -22.44 20.54
CA MET A 79 -4.26 -21.53 19.57
C MET A 79 -5.77 -21.60 19.64
N THR A 80 -6.42 -20.46 19.67
CA THR A 80 -7.89 -20.39 19.61
C THR A 80 -8.35 -20.36 18.16
N LEU A 81 -9.26 -21.28 17.79
CA LEU A 81 -9.77 -21.47 16.46
C LEU A 81 -11.31 -21.54 16.48
N PRO A 82 -12.01 -21.19 15.42
CA PRO A 82 -11.49 -20.58 14.18
C PRO A 82 -11.04 -19.13 14.38
N VAL A 83 -10.18 -18.65 13.47
CA VAL A 83 -9.85 -17.22 13.37
C VAL A 83 -10.63 -16.63 12.22
N SER A 84 -11.31 -15.52 12.46
CA SER A 84 -12.05 -14.83 11.40
C SER A 84 -11.90 -13.31 11.41
N ILE A 85 -11.96 -12.72 10.22
CA ILE A 85 -12.03 -11.29 9.97
C ILE A 85 -13.22 -11.07 9.05
N SER A 86 -14.30 -10.51 9.57
CA SER A 86 -15.43 -10.08 8.76
C SER A 86 -15.36 -8.59 8.49
N PHE A 87 -15.69 -8.15 7.30
CA PHE A 87 -15.65 -6.73 6.97
C PHE A 87 -16.77 -6.31 6.03
N ASP A 88 -17.14 -5.04 6.16
CA ASP A 88 -18.10 -4.36 5.32
C ASP A 88 -17.44 -3.22 4.55
N THR A 89 -17.89 -3.03 3.33
CA THR A 89 -17.55 -1.88 2.50
C THR A 89 -18.80 -1.11 2.14
N LYS A 90 -18.70 0.03 1.47
CA LYS A 90 -19.87 0.77 0.98
C LYS A 90 -20.80 -0.05 0.09
N THR A 91 -20.33 -1.12 -0.52
CA THR A 91 -21.04 -1.87 -1.56
C THR A 91 -21.26 -3.33 -1.21
N PHE A 92 -20.40 -3.90 -0.37
CA PHE A 92 -20.39 -5.32 -0.03
C PHE A 92 -20.36 -5.49 1.48
N TRP A 93 -21.18 -6.39 2.01
CA TRP A 93 -21.34 -6.66 3.44
C TRP A 93 -21.07 -8.12 3.74
N GLY A 94 -20.59 -8.39 4.94
CA GLY A 94 -20.39 -9.74 5.45
C GLY A 94 -19.33 -10.54 4.69
N VAL A 95 -18.33 -9.87 4.10
CA VAL A 95 -17.19 -10.57 3.51
C VAL A 95 -16.31 -11.05 4.64
N THR A 96 -16.13 -12.36 4.77
CA THR A 96 -15.42 -12.97 5.88
C THR A 96 -14.21 -13.78 5.38
N ILE A 97 -13.07 -13.54 5.99
CA ILE A 97 -11.81 -14.26 5.80
C ILE A 97 -11.66 -15.20 6.99
N ASN A 98 -11.60 -16.51 6.73
CA ASN A 98 -11.57 -17.53 7.79
C ASN A 98 -10.36 -18.44 7.68
N ARG A 99 -9.85 -18.87 8.83
CA ARG A 99 -8.92 -19.98 8.94
C ARG A 99 -9.34 -20.89 10.09
N THR A 100 -9.71 -22.12 9.78
CA THR A 100 -10.33 -23.06 10.72
C THR A 100 -9.35 -23.96 11.45
N THR A 101 -8.18 -24.20 10.89
CA THR A 101 -7.11 -24.98 11.51
C THR A 101 -5.73 -24.44 11.12
N GLU A 102 -4.69 -24.83 11.85
CA GLU A 102 -3.31 -24.47 11.54
C GLU A 102 -2.85 -24.94 10.17
N LYS A 103 -3.33 -26.10 9.73
CA LYS A 103 -2.97 -26.72 8.43
C LYS A 103 -3.87 -26.27 7.29
N ALA A 104 -5.05 -25.71 7.58
CA ALA A 104 -5.98 -25.25 6.55
C ALA A 104 -5.47 -23.93 5.93
N GLY A 105 -5.72 -23.78 4.65
CA GLY A 105 -5.58 -22.50 3.98
C GLY A 105 -6.67 -21.51 4.41
N THR A 106 -6.47 -20.24 4.09
CA THR A 106 -7.48 -19.20 4.30
C THR A 106 -8.65 -19.39 3.34
N THR A 107 -9.86 -19.38 3.87
CA THR A 107 -11.12 -19.45 3.11
C THR A 107 -11.82 -18.10 3.14
N TYR A 108 -12.68 -17.86 2.14
CA TYR A 108 -13.43 -16.61 2.00
C TYR A 108 -14.92 -16.94 1.86
N THR A 109 -15.74 -16.47 2.79
CA THR A 109 -17.20 -16.63 2.76
C THR A 109 -17.86 -15.27 2.53
N GLY A 110 -19.07 -15.24 1.98
CA GLY A 110 -19.73 -13.98 1.60
C GLY A 110 -19.04 -13.20 0.45
N ALA A 111 -17.91 -13.70 -0.08
CA ALA A 111 -17.02 -12.99 -1.00
C ALA A 111 -17.38 -13.16 -2.50
N LYS A 112 -18.41 -13.91 -2.86
CA LYS A 112 -18.69 -14.25 -4.27
C LYS A 112 -18.89 -13.02 -5.14
N GLU A 113 -19.81 -12.14 -4.75
CA GLU A 113 -20.12 -10.94 -5.54
C GLU A 113 -19.00 -9.90 -5.45
N PHE A 114 -18.32 -9.79 -4.30
CA PHE A 114 -17.12 -8.98 -4.13
C PHE A 114 -16.00 -9.39 -5.11
N ASN A 115 -15.68 -10.69 -5.17
CA ASN A 115 -14.67 -11.20 -6.09
C ASN A 115 -15.07 -11.03 -7.56
N LYS A 116 -16.35 -11.23 -7.89
CA LYS A 116 -16.88 -11.02 -9.25
C LYS A 116 -16.75 -9.56 -9.68
N ALA A 117 -17.09 -8.63 -8.80
CA ALA A 117 -16.95 -7.20 -9.07
C ALA A 117 -15.49 -6.79 -9.29
N ASN A 118 -14.56 -7.29 -8.46
CA ASN A 118 -13.13 -7.01 -8.61
C ASN A 118 -12.54 -7.61 -9.89
N LYS A 119 -13.00 -8.81 -10.29
CA LYS A 119 -12.61 -9.42 -11.57
C LYS A 119 -13.15 -8.64 -12.77
N LEU A 120 -14.38 -8.17 -12.69
CA LEU A 120 -14.97 -7.30 -13.72
C LEU A 120 -14.20 -5.98 -13.83
N LEU A 121 -13.85 -5.37 -12.69
CA LEU A 121 -13.04 -4.15 -12.66
C LEU A 121 -11.69 -4.38 -13.35
N GLN A 122 -11.01 -5.49 -13.06
CA GLN A 122 -9.74 -5.86 -13.71
C GLN A 122 -9.90 -5.98 -15.22
N SER A 123 -10.92 -6.71 -15.69
CA SER A 123 -11.15 -6.91 -17.13
C SER A 123 -11.55 -5.61 -17.84
N THR A 124 -12.32 -4.74 -17.18
CA THR A 124 -12.68 -3.42 -17.73
C THR A 124 -11.43 -2.58 -17.97
N VAL A 125 -10.59 -2.44 -16.94
CA VAL A 125 -9.36 -1.63 -17.05
C VAL A 125 -8.36 -2.24 -18.04
N ALA A 126 -8.27 -3.55 -18.13
CA ALA A 126 -7.40 -4.24 -19.09
C ALA A 126 -7.80 -3.96 -20.56
N ASN A 127 -9.08 -3.66 -20.82
CA ASN A 127 -9.58 -3.32 -22.14
C ASN A 127 -9.47 -1.83 -22.47
N GLU A 128 -9.14 -0.97 -21.50
CA GLU A 128 -8.94 0.47 -21.72
C GLU A 128 -7.52 0.76 -22.21
N SER A 129 -7.40 1.71 -23.12
CA SER A 129 -6.10 2.14 -23.63
C SER A 129 -5.30 2.88 -22.55
N ARG A 130 -4.02 2.58 -22.46
CA ARG A 130 -3.11 3.32 -21.58
C ARG A 130 -3.03 4.79 -22.01
N GLY A 131 -3.19 5.69 -21.06
CA GLY A 131 -3.23 7.14 -21.28
C GLY A 131 -4.63 7.72 -21.52
N ASP A 132 -5.66 6.87 -21.70
CA ASP A 132 -7.08 7.28 -21.84
C ASP A 132 -7.99 6.42 -20.96
N ARG A 133 -7.55 6.13 -19.75
CA ARG A 133 -8.35 5.36 -18.78
C ARG A 133 -9.46 6.19 -18.19
N LYS A 134 -10.68 5.64 -18.26
CA LYS A 134 -11.90 6.23 -17.69
C LYS A 134 -12.24 5.62 -16.33
N THR A 135 -11.79 4.39 -16.10
CA THR A 135 -12.06 3.64 -14.87
C THR A 135 -10.93 3.84 -13.88
N ALA A 136 -11.19 4.55 -12.80
CA ALA A 136 -10.23 4.75 -11.72
C ALA A 136 -10.08 3.49 -10.88
N LEU A 137 -8.83 3.06 -10.67
CA LEU A 137 -8.49 1.99 -9.75
C LEU A 137 -8.23 2.52 -8.34
N PRO A 138 -8.70 1.83 -7.29
CA PRO A 138 -8.43 2.23 -5.91
C PRO A 138 -6.93 2.16 -5.61
N LEU A 139 -6.41 3.15 -4.92
CA LEU A 139 -5.02 3.15 -4.44
C LEU A 139 -4.96 2.59 -3.03
N PHE A 140 -4.14 1.56 -2.82
CA PHE A 140 -3.79 1.01 -1.52
C PHE A 140 -2.31 1.27 -1.26
N ALA A 141 -1.95 1.60 -0.02
CA ALA A 141 -0.57 1.65 0.42
C ALA A 141 -0.48 1.44 1.93
N TYR A 142 0.51 0.66 2.34
CA TYR A 142 0.86 0.47 3.75
C TYR A 142 2.32 0.87 3.97
N PHE A 143 2.55 1.75 4.93
CA PHE A 143 3.88 2.22 5.32
C PHE A 143 4.17 1.77 6.75
N ALA A 144 5.06 0.78 6.89
CA ALA A 144 5.50 0.29 8.20
C ALA A 144 6.46 1.28 8.89
N THR A 145 6.55 1.20 10.21
CA THR A 145 7.49 2.02 11.00
C THR A 145 8.93 1.57 10.86
N ASP A 146 9.15 0.28 10.65
CA ASP A 146 10.45 -0.37 10.77
C ASP A 146 11.29 -0.30 9.48
N ASP A 147 10.70 0.11 8.35
CA ASP A 147 11.31 0.02 7.02
C ASP A 147 11.95 1.31 6.51
N ILE A 148 12.39 2.21 7.40
CA ILE A 148 13.06 3.47 6.99
C ILE A 148 14.35 3.17 6.20
N HIS A 149 14.99 2.04 6.46
CA HIS A 149 16.24 1.60 5.83
C HIS A 149 16.12 0.32 5.01
N GLY A 150 14.93 -0.27 4.93
CA GLY A 150 14.67 -1.51 4.20
C GLY A 150 14.69 -1.31 2.69
N ASN A 151 15.83 -1.59 2.06
CA ASN A 151 15.89 -1.77 0.62
C ASN A 151 15.22 -3.10 0.28
N VAL A 152 13.97 -3.08 -0.16
CA VAL A 152 13.37 -4.26 -0.81
C VAL A 152 14.23 -4.58 -2.03
N LYS A 153 14.90 -5.73 -2.01
CA LYS A 153 15.66 -6.20 -3.16
C LYS A 153 14.68 -6.48 -4.29
N THR A 154 14.57 -5.58 -5.23
CA THR A 154 13.82 -5.78 -6.45
C THR A 154 14.73 -6.37 -7.52
N ASN A 155 14.21 -7.34 -8.27
CA ASN A 155 14.87 -7.82 -9.45
C ASN A 155 14.78 -6.71 -10.51
N ALA A 156 15.91 -6.11 -10.89
CA ALA A 156 15.97 -5.01 -11.84
C ALA A 156 15.34 -5.36 -13.21
N LYS A 157 15.38 -6.65 -13.61
CA LYS A 157 14.73 -7.13 -14.83
C LYS A 157 13.22 -7.14 -14.67
N ALA A 158 12.71 -7.66 -13.54
CA ALA A 158 11.29 -7.64 -13.22
C ALA A 158 10.74 -6.20 -13.15
N TYR A 159 11.51 -5.27 -12.56
CA TYR A 159 11.15 -3.86 -12.48
C TYR A 159 10.97 -3.20 -13.87
N LYS A 160 11.81 -3.51 -14.85
CA LYS A 160 11.66 -2.99 -16.22
C LYS A 160 10.43 -3.56 -16.94
N GLU A 161 10.13 -4.84 -16.74
CA GLU A 161 8.98 -5.53 -17.34
C GLU A 161 7.66 -5.09 -16.68
N TYR A 162 7.64 -4.88 -15.37
CA TYR A 162 6.43 -4.53 -14.61
C TYR A 162 5.88 -3.12 -14.91
N PHE A 163 6.72 -2.17 -15.33
CA PHE A 163 6.22 -0.84 -15.75
C PHE A 163 5.38 -0.86 -17.02
N VAL A 164 5.29 -1.99 -17.69
CA VAL A 164 4.42 -2.18 -18.85
C VAL A 164 2.98 -2.46 -18.44
N THR A 165 2.76 -3.03 -17.24
CA THR A 165 1.44 -3.42 -16.75
C THR A 165 0.88 -2.39 -15.76
N PHE A 166 -0.42 -2.09 -15.86
CA PHE A 166 -1.08 -1.15 -14.96
C PHE A 166 -1.13 -1.64 -13.52
N SER A 167 -1.23 -2.95 -13.31
CA SER A 167 -1.30 -3.58 -12.00
C SER A 167 0.00 -3.46 -11.19
N PHE A 168 1.09 -3.01 -11.81
CA PHE A 168 2.33 -2.74 -11.09
C PHE A 168 2.16 -1.77 -9.92
N GLY A 169 1.20 -0.84 -10.00
CA GLY A 169 0.86 0.03 -8.88
C GLY A 169 0.43 -0.71 -7.61
N TYR A 170 0.00 -1.97 -7.75
CA TYR A 170 -0.34 -2.85 -6.62
C TYR A 170 0.82 -3.73 -6.14
N TYR A 171 1.93 -3.75 -6.86
CA TYR A 171 3.05 -4.61 -6.48
C TYR A 171 3.54 -4.29 -5.06
N GLN A 172 3.45 -5.29 -4.18
CA GLN A 172 3.81 -5.22 -2.75
C GLN A 172 3.21 -4.05 -1.95
N THR A 173 2.12 -3.46 -2.41
CA THR A 173 1.53 -2.24 -1.83
C THR A 173 1.11 -2.38 -0.36
N LEU A 174 0.75 -3.59 0.09
CA LEU A 174 0.31 -3.88 1.47
C LEU A 174 1.36 -4.64 2.29
N ARG A 175 2.62 -4.69 1.84
CA ARG A 175 3.71 -5.38 2.56
C ARG A 175 4.59 -4.47 3.41
N GLY A 176 4.39 -3.16 3.34
CA GLY A 176 5.13 -2.16 4.13
C GLY A 176 6.53 -1.82 3.62
N GLY A 177 7.00 -2.47 2.55
CA GLY A 177 8.31 -2.20 1.98
C GLY A 177 8.36 -0.91 1.16
N TYR A 178 9.50 -0.22 1.19
CA TYR A 178 9.72 1.00 0.43
C TYR A 178 10.43 0.72 -0.89
N PHE A 179 9.92 1.29 -1.98
CA PHE A 179 10.53 1.22 -3.32
C PHE A 179 11.37 2.45 -3.64
N LEU A 180 11.86 3.14 -2.64
CA LEU A 180 12.49 4.44 -2.79
C LEU A 180 13.60 4.48 -3.84
N LYS A 181 14.56 3.55 -3.75
CA LYS A 181 15.64 3.48 -4.74
C LYS A 181 15.08 3.32 -6.16
N ASN A 182 14.05 2.49 -6.31
CA ASN A 182 13.41 2.26 -7.60
C ASN A 182 12.70 3.52 -8.12
N TRP A 183 12.10 4.32 -7.23
CA TRP A 183 11.47 5.57 -7.62
C TRP A 183 12.48 6.64 -8.01
N ILE A 184 13.61 6.72 -7.32
CA ILE A 184 14.72 7.62 -7.71
C ILE A 184 15.30 7.19 -9.07
N ASP A 185 15.61 5.91 -9.25
CA ASP A 185 16.09 5.37 -10.53
C ASP A 185 15.08 5.64 -11.67
N ARG A 186 13.78 5.54 -11.38
CA ARG A 186 12.72 5.86 -12.33
C ARG A 186 12.70 7.33 -12.68
N LEU A 187 12.82 8.24 -11.71
CA LEU A 187 12.89 9.69 -11.95
C LEU A 187 14.05 10.05 -12.89
N LEU A 188 15.22 9.47 -12.65
CA LEU A 188 16.40 9.67 -13.50
C LEU A 188 16.13 9.17 -14.92
N ALA A 189 15.62 7.95 -15.07
CA ALA A 189 15.30 7.36 -16.38
C ALA A 189 14.21 8.13 -17.14
N LEU A 190 13.19 8.67 -16.45
CA LEU A 190 12.13 9.48 -17.05
C LEU A 190 12.70 10.81 -17.60
N LYS A 191 13.68 11.40 -16.92
CA LYS A 191 14.31 12.64 -17.35
C LYS A 191 15.27 12.45 -18.52
N GLU A 192 15.90 11.27 -18.62
CA GLU A 192 16.77 10.90 -19.74
C GLU A 192 15.96 10.55 -21.00
N GLY A 193 14.76 9.99 -20.83
CA GLY A 193 13.93 9.49 -21.93
C GLY A 193 12.94 10.54 -22.48
N ALA A 194 12.88 10.71 -23.79
CA ALA A 194 11.97 11.66 -24.44
C ALA A 194 10.46 11.38 -24.21
N LYS A 195 10.08 10.19 -23.74
CA LYS A 195 8.67 9.78 -23.54
C LYS A 195 8.20 9.83 -22.09
N GLY A 196 9.03 10.28 -21.15
CA GLY A 196 8.73 10.22 -19.72
C GLY A 196 8.37 11.55 -19.07
N GLU A 197 8.40 12.65 -19.80
CA GLU A 197 8.30 13.99 -19.24
C GLU A 197 6.95 14.28 -18.57
N GLU A 198 5.87 13.74 -19.12
CA GLU A 198 4.52 13.89 -18.52
C GLU A 198 4.40 13.18 -17.16
N GLU A 199 4.87 11.95 -17.05
CA GLU A 199 4.88 11.20 -15.77
C GLU A 199 5.75 11.91 -14.74
N LEU A 200 6.94 12.38 -15.15
CA LEU A 200 7.84 13.14 -14.32
C LEU A 200 7.17 14.42 -13.78
N GLU A 201 6.47 15.16 -14.62
CA GLU A 201 5.78 16.38 -14.22
C GLU A 201 4.58 16.10 -13.27
N ILE A 202 3.85 15.00 -13.48
CA ILE A 202 2.79 14.58 -12.55
C ILE A 202 3.38 14.30 -11.17
N VAL A 203 4.44 13.50 -11.10
CA VAL A 203 5.11 13.16 -9.83
C VAL A 203 5.71 14.41 -9.18
N ARG A 204 6.39 15.26 -9.95
CA ARG A 204 6.94 16.53 -9.45
C ARG A 204 5.87 17.44 -8.87
N LYS A 205 4.75 17.61 -9.58
CA LYS A 205 3.60 18.39 -9.10
C LYS A 205 3.00 17.80 -7.81
N ALA A 206 2.90 16.48 -7.69
CA ALA A 206 2.43 15.82 -6.48
C ALA A 206 3.34 16.13 -5.29
N VAL A 207 4.67 16.00 -5.46
CA VAL A 207 5.66 16.34 -4.43
C VAL A 207 5.54 17.80 -4.01
N ILE A 208 5.52 18.74 -4.97
CA ILE A 208 5.42 20.17 -4.69
C ILE A 208 4.08 20.53 -4.02
N LYS A 209 2.98 19.89 -4.42
CA LYS A 209 1.67 20.12 -3.82
C LYS A 209 1.61 19.65 -2.36
N CYS A 210 2.17 18.46 -2.07
CA CYS A 210 2.13 17.89 -0.73
C CYS A 210 3.16 18.52 0.22
N LEU A 211 4.37 18.76 -0.26
CA LEU A 211 5.50 19.19 0.58
C LEU A 211 5.86 20.67 0.41
N GLY A 212 5.25 21.35 -0.54
CA GLY A 212 5.48 22.75 -0.86
C GLY A 212 4.58 23.73 -0.12
N GLN A 213 4.41 24.92 -0.70
CA GLN A 213 3.68 26.06 -0.11
C GLN A 213 2.23 25.72 0.29
N ALA A 214 1.55 24.89 -0.53
CA ALA A 214 0.16 24.48 -0.28
C ALA A 214 0.02 23.34 0.73
N GLY A 215 1.12 22.68 1.08
CA GLY A 215 1.16 21.54 1.99
C GLY A 215 2.00 21.81 3.24
N CYS A 216 3.04 21.00 3.45
CA CYS A 216 3.88 21.05 4.65
C CYS A 216 4.87 22.23 4.70
N ARG A 217 4.99 23.05 3.65
CA ARG A 217 5.91 24.19 3.51
C ARG A 217 7.39 23.83 3.71
N ILE A 218 7.82 22.65 3.28
CA ILE A 218 9.18 22.15 3.43
C ILE A 218 9.99 22.43 2.16
N ILE A 219 9.43 22.07 1.00
CA ILE A 219 10.10 22.04 -0.29
C ILE A 219 9.49 23.10 -1.21
N LYS A 220 10.33 23.88 -1.88
CA LYS A 220 9.93 24.83 -2.91
C LYS A 220 9.87 24.17 -4.29
N ASN A 221 10.83 23.28 -4.57
CA ASN A 221 10.97 22.64 -5.88
C ASN A 221 11.67 21.30 -5.78
N MET A 222 11.52 20.47 -6.82
CA MET A 222 12.24 19.23 -7.04
C MET A 222 12.87 19.26 -8.42
N SER A 223 14.15 18.98 -8.54
CA SER A 223 14.88 18.88 -9.78
C SER A 223 15.58 17.52 -9.93
N VAL A 224 15.53 16.97 -11.15
CA VAL A 224 16.14 15.69 -11.49
C VAL A 224 17.32 15.98 -12.40
N ARG A 225 18.55 15.56 -11.99
CA ARG A 225 19.80 15.80 -12.69
C ARG A 225 20.47 14.47 -13.08
N PRO A 226 20.12 13.87 -14.22
CA PRO A 226 20.60 12.55 -14.62
C PRO A 226 22.12 12.47 -14.76
N ILE A 227 22.76 13.50 -15.31
CA ILE A 227 24.22 13.57 -15.47
C ILE A 227 24.95 13.44 -14.13
N GLN A 228 24.34 13.94 -13.05
CA GLN A 228 24.87 13.83 -11.68
C GLN A 228 24.37 12.57 -10.96
N GLY A 229 23.39 11.87 -11.50
CA GLY A 229 22.78 10.68 -10.91
C GLY A 229 21.93 10.96 -9.66
N HIS A 230 21.46 12.21 -9.46
CA HIS A 230 20.80 12.62 -8.23
C HIS A 230 19.50 13.38 -8.47
N VAL A 231 18.62 13.30 -7.46
CA VAL A 231 17.41 14.13 -7.31
C VAL A 231 17.68 15.16 -6.22
N TYR A 232 17.39 16.42 -6.52
CA TYR A 232 17.61 17.56 -5.63
C TYR A 232 16.27 18.16 -5.21
N PHE A 233 16.25 18.67 -3.98
CA PHE A 233 15.14 19.39 -3.40
C PHE A 233 15.58 20.77 -2.95
N ASP A 234 14.89 21.80 -3.44
CA ASP A 234 15.07 23.18 -2.99
C ASP A 234 14.13 23.41 -1.81
N TYR A 235 14.69 23.77 -0.67
CA TYR A 235 13.91 24.11 0.52
C TYR A 235 13.31 25.52 0.42
N MET A 236 12.29 25.79 1.24
CA MET A 236 11.67 27.13 1.34
C MET A 236 12.64 28.21 1.80
N ASP A 237 13.66 27.86 2.56
CA ASP A 237 14.72 28.75 3.06
C ASP A 237 15.86 28.99 2.07
N GLY A 238 15.76 28.44 0.86
CA GLY A 238 16.75 28.64 -0.21
C GLY A 238 17.90 27.65 -0.23
N ARG A 239 17.96 26.72 0.73
CA ARG A 239 18.95 25.61 0.68
C ARG A 239 18.56 24.59 -0.38
N GLU A 240 19.56 23.98 -1.01
CA GLU A 240 19.41 22.81 -1.87
C GLU A 240 20.01 21.57 -1.18
N ALA A 241 19.36 20.44 -1.24
CA ALA A 241 19.89 19.18 -0.76
C ALA A 241 19.59 18.04 -1.74
N ARG A 242 20.50 17.09 -1.85
CA ARG A 242 20.23 15.83 -2.54
C ARG A 242 19.25 15.01 -1.73
N PHE A 243 18.55 14.09 -2.39
CA PHE A 243 17.67 13.16 -1.70
C PHE A 243 18.38 12.42 -0.54
N GLU A 244 19.63 11.98 -0.79
CA GLU A 244 20.44 11.23 0.15
C GLU A 244 20.88 12.04 1.38
N ASP A 245 20.91 13.37 1.26
CA ASP A 245 21.31 14.29 2.32
C ASP A 245 20.13 14.80 3.16
N LEU A 246 18.89 14.41 2.81
CA LEU A 246 17.70 14.75 3.59
C LEU A 246 17.76 14.09 4.98
N SER A 247 17.26 14.78 6.01
CA SER A 247 17.02 14.15 7.31
C SER A 247 16.05 12.97 7.17
N ASP A 248 16.15 11.98 8.06
CA ASP A 248 15.32 10.77 8.00
C ASP A 248 13.81 11.07 7.95
N GLY A 249 13.34 12.06 8.71
CA GLY A 249 11.94 12.49 8.69
C GLY A 249 11.53 13.04 7.33
N TYR A 250 12.33 13.91 6.72
CA TYR A 250 12.04 14.46 5.39
C TYR A 250 12.17 13.40 4.30
N ARG A 251 13.16 12.54 4.39
CA ARG A 251 13.33 11.41 3.46
C ARG A 251 12.10 10.50 3.48
N ARG A 252 11.55 10.23 4.67
CA ARG A 252 10.34 9.43 4.82
C ARG A 252 9.13 10.11 4.20
N LEU A 253 8.90 11.40 4.44
CA LEU A 253 7.80 12.15 3.84
C LEU A 253 7.90 12.17 2.31
N VAL A 254 9.07 12.48 1.76
CA VAL A 254 9.32 12.46 0.32
C VAL A 254 9.05 11.06 -0.25
N ASN A 255 9.52 10.00 0.42
CA ASN A 255 9.31 8.63 0.00
C ASN A 255 7.83 8.26 -0.08
N ILE A 256 7.04 8.58 0.96
CA ILE A 256 5.60 8.34 0.97
C ILE A 256 4.93 9.03 -0.23
N VAL A 257 5.25 10.31 -0.46
CA VAL A 257 4.64 11.07 -1.56
C VAL A 257 5.06 10.53 -2.92
N LEU A 258 6.34 10.18 -3.10
CA LEU A 258 6.83 9.57 -4.34
C LEU A 258 6.17 8.21 -4.60
N ASP A 259 6.09 7.34 -3.59
CA ASP A 259 5.47 6.02 -3.73
C ASP A 259 4.01 6.14 -4.13
N LEU A 260 3.23 6.99 -3.45
CA LEU A 260 1.83 7.22 -3.78
C LEU A 260 1.66 7.82 -5.19
N ALA A 261 2.48 8.79 -5.56
CA ALA A 261 2.40 9.44 -6.88
C ALA A 261 2.70 8.45 -8.01
N PHE A 262 3.77 7.66 -7.89
CA PHE A 262 4.12 6.66 -8.90
C PHE A 262 3.10 5.54 -9.00
N ARG A 263 2.59 5.02 -7.87
CA ARG A 263 1.52 4.01 -7.87
C ARG A 263 0.24 4.54 -8.51
N CYS A 264 -0.12 5.78 -8.21
CA CYS A 264 -1.28 6.43 -8.83
C CYS A 264 -1.09 6.57 -10.35
N CYS A 265 0.08 6.98 -10.81
CA CYS A 265 0.40 7.02 -12.24
C CYS A 265 0.35 5.64 -12.89
N ALA A 266 0.89 4.60 -12.24
CA ALA A 266 0.87 3.24 -12.79
C ALA A 266 -0.56 2.69 -12.93
N LEU A 267 -1.43 2.93 -11.94
CA LEU A 267 -2.79 2.40 -11.89
C LEU A 267 -3.77 3.15 -12.81
N ASN A 268 -3.65 4.47 -12.89
CA ASN A 268 -4.71 5.34 -13.41
C ASN A 268 -4.31 6.18 -14.65
N ARG A 269 -3.20 5.83 -15.27
CA ARG A 269 -2.75 6.51 -16.50
C ARG A 269 -2.93 5.69 -17.78
#